data_18816102e855e2989879bba6df663975
#
_entry.id   18816102e855e2989879bba6df663975
#
_cell.length_a   1.000
_cell.length_b   1.000
_cell.length_c   1.000
_cell.angle_alpha   90.00
_cell.angle_beta   90.00
_cell.angle_gamma   90.00
#
_symmetry.space_group_name_H-M   'P 1'
#
loop_
_entity.id
_entity.type
_entity.pdbx_description
1 polymer ?
#
loop_
_entity_poly.entity_id
_entity_poly.type
_entity_poly.pdbx_seq_one_letter_code
_entity_poly.pdbx_strand_id
1 'polypeptide(L)'
;MPFRALGLEPRILKAIEEAGYSEPTPIQAAAIPPILAGSDLIGIAQTGTGKTAAFTLPILARLVANPRPGSSRGSRVLVLAPTRELVVQIEENIRAYGKHMPIRMAPVYGGVSEGPQINALRNGVEIVVATPGRLQDLMDHRYADFSQLEFLVLDEADRMLDMGFLPAIRRIVKALPVRRQTLLFSATLSKEIESLTKDFQRNPKLVQIGRRSNPAETVTQFVYEISHHLKPSLLGHLLRNPAMDMVLVFTRTKHGADRVARKLESSGVRTATLHANRSQSQRIRALSGFKSGEVRVLVATDIAARGIDVDGISHVVNYDFPMHSEDYVHRIGRTGRAHAVGDAISFVTPEDQGPLRTLERFIGRGIVRKRADGFDYSAPPAPSGASDGPRRGPRPATQPGRSFGSAPGQSSNRGPLRMKNGRPRSG
;
A
#
# COMPACT_ATOMS: atom_id res chain seq x y z
N MET A 1 24.57 -0.76 19.78
CA MET A 1 25.69 -1.03 18.83
C MET A 1 25.56 -0.03 17.70
N PRO A 2 26.52 0.87 17.45
CA PRO A 2 26.38 1.90 16.41
C PRO A 2 26.46 1.29 15.00
N PHE A 3 25.88 1.99 13.99
CA PHE A 3 25.94 1.55 12.58
C PHE A 3 27.36 1.28 12.07
N ARG A 4 28.36 2.01 12.57
CA ARG A 4 29.79 1.82 12.20
C ARG A 4 30.31 0.41 12.52
N ALA A 5 29.72 -0.26 13.50
CA ALA A 5 30.12 -1.61 13.89
C ALA A 5 29.48 -2.71 13.00
N LEU A 6 28.57 -2.35 12.07
CA LEU A 6 27.90 -3.29 11.17
C LEU A 6 28.67 -3.57 9.89
N GLY A 7 29.85 -2.95 9.67
CA GLY A 7 30.66 -3.19 8.48
C GLY A 7 30.15 -2.48 7.22
N LEU A 8 29.37 -1.43 7.37
CA LEU A 8 28.86 -0.63 6.26
C LEU A 8 29.94 0.33 5.71
N GLU A 9 29.87 0.60 4.42
CA GLU A 9 30.79 1.47 3.70
C GLU A 9 30.62 2.95 4.16
N PRO A 10 31.73 3.76 4.24
CA PRO A 10 31.68 5.13 4.79
C PRO A 10 30.66 6.07 4.14
N ARG A 11 30.41 5.97 2.84
CA ARG A 11 29.39 6.80 2.13
C ARG A 11 27.97 6.47 2.58
N ILE A 12 27.70 5.21 2.93
CA ILE A 12 26.40 4.78 3.48
C ILE A 12 26.26 5.33 4.88
N LEU A 13 27.31 5.22 5.71
CA LEU A 13 27.31 5.77 7.08
C LEU A 13 27.00 7.27 7.07
N LYS A 14 27.63 8.02 6.15
CA LYS A 14 27.34 9.45 5.96
C LYS A 14 25.88 9.70 5.57
N ALA A 15 25.34 8.93 4.63
CA ALA A 15 23.95 9.10 4.16
C ALA A 15 22.92 8.82 5.25
N ILE A 16 23.12 7.79 6.08
CA ILE A 16 22.21 7.48 7.19
C ILE A 16 22.31 8.50 8.34
N GLU A 17 23.49 9.05 8.61
CA GLU A 17 23.69 10.14 9.56
C GLU A 17 22.94 11.41 9.10
N GLU A 18 23.06 11.77 7.80
CA GLU A 18 22.32 12.88 7.18
C GLU A 18 20.80 12.64 7.20
N ALA A 19 20.35 11.38 7.17
CA ALA A 19 18.94 10.99 7.28
C ALA A 19 18.45 10.94 8.75
N GLY A 20 19.29 11.28 9.73
CA GLY A 20 18.94 11.36 11.15
C GLY A 20 18.96 10.03 11.91
N TYR A 21 19.56 8.98 11.35
CA TYR A 21 19.67 7.69 12.04
C TYR A 21 20.96 7.64 12.87
N SER A 22 20.83 7.51 14.19
CA SER A 22 21.96 7.42 15.13
C SER A 22 22.33 5.97 15.46
N GLU A 23 21.34 5.11 15.67
CA GLU A 23 21.52 3.72 16.06
C GLU A 23 20.66 2.77 15.23
N PRO A 24 21.16 1.55 14.94
CA PRO A 24 20.39 0.55 14.22
C PRO A 24 19.27 -0.01 15.10
N THR A 25 18.11 -0.19 14.50
CA THR A 25 17.04 -0.94 15.14
C THR A 25 17.42 -2.41 15.34
N PRO A 26 16.71 -3.17 16.21
CA PRO A 26 17.00 -4.58 16.44
C PRO A 26 17.02 -5.43 15.17
N ILE A 27 16.10 -5.20 14.22
CA ILE A 27 16.07 -5.95 12.94
C ILE A 27 17.29 -5.58 12.07
N GLN A 28 17.70 -4.33 12.06
CA GLN A 28 18.87 -3.87 11.31
C GLN A 28 20.15 -4.48 11.87
N ALA A 29 20.34 -4.42 13.19
CA ALA A 29 21.50 -4.98 13.86
C ALA A 29 21.65 -6.50 13.63
N ALA A 30 20.54 -7.24 13.58
CA ALA A 30 20.53 -8.68 13.40
C ALA A 30 20.59 -9.12 11.92
N ALA A 31 20.02 -8.32 10.98
CA ALA A 31 19.92 -8.72 9.58
C ALA A 31 21.09 -8.23 8.71
N ILE A 32 21.65 -7.05 8.97
CA ILE A 32 22.73 -6.47 8.13
C ILE A 32 23.97 -7.38 8.06
N PRO A 33 24.53 -7.89 9.16
CA PRO A 33 25.74 -8.71 9.09
C PRO A 33 25.58 -10.00 8.27
N PRO A 34 24.54 -10.84 8.45
CA PRO A 34 24.38 -12.03 7.62
C PRO A 34 24.10 -11.71 6.14
N ILE A 35 23.43 -10.58 5.81
CA ILE A 35 23.25 -10.16 4.42
C ILE A 35 24.59 -9.77 3.79
N LEU A 36 25.44 -9.01 4.49
CA LEU A 36 26.79 -8.69 4.03
C LEU A 36 27.64 -9.94 3.82
N ALA A 37 27.47 -10.96 4.66
CA ALA A 37 28.14 -12.26 4.53
C ALA A 37 27.63 -13.13 3.37
N GLY A 38 26.58 -12.69 2.64
CA GLY A 38 26.03 -13.39 1.48
C GLY A 38 25.01 -14.49 1.82
N SER A 39 24.51 -14.55 3.05
CA SER A 39 23.48 -15.53 3.44
C SER A 39 22.09 -15.10 2.94
N ASP A 40 21.28 -16.06 2.50
CA ASP A 40 19.84 -15.84 2.38
C ASP A 40 19.25 -15.56 3.76
N LEU A 41 18.17 -14.77 3.82
CA LEU A 41 17.63 -14.33 5.12
C LEU A 41 16.10 -14.31 5.10
N ILE A 42 15.51 -14.76 6.20
CA ILE A 42 14.11 -14.56 6.56
C ILE A 42 14.08 -13.57 7.71
N GLY A 43 13.57 -12.37 7.47
CA GLY A 43 13.41 -11.31 8.46
C GLY A 43 11.95 -11.21 8.91
N ILE A 44 11.65 -11.62 10.14
CA ILE A 44 10.30 -11.49 10.72
C ILE A 44 10.30 -10.31 11.68
N ALA A 45 9.61 -9.24 11.28
CA ALA A 45 9.45 -8.04 12.10
C ALA A 45 8.25 -7.22 11.63
N GLN A 46 7.65 -6.46 12.54
CA GLN A 46 6.49 -5.60 12.25
C GLN A 46 6.83 -4.48 11.26
N THR A 47 5.81 -3.86 10.66
CA THR A 47 5.95 -2.65 9.84
C THR A 47 6.45 -1.49 10.73
N GLY A 48 7.32 -0.62 10.21
CA GLY A 48 7.89 0.50 10.98
C GLY A 48 9.08 0.14 11.87
N THR A 49 9.57 -1.12 11.86
CA THR A 49 10.77 -1.55 12.62
C THR A 49 12.08 -1.28 11.90
N GLY A 50 12.04 -0.72 10.68
CA GLY A 50 13.24 -0.41 9.89
C GLY A 50 13.70 -1.54 8.96
N LYS A 51 12.81 -2.45 8.55
CA LYS A 51 13.10 -3.54 7.59
C LYS A 51 13.71 -3.05 6.28
N THR A 52 13.18 -1.95 5.73
CA THR A 52 13.67 -1.37 4.47
C THR A 52 15.16 -1.03 4.54
N ALA A 53 15.60 -0.38 5.60
CA ALA A 53 17.04 -0.10 5.80
C ALA A 53 17.82 -1.40 6.06
N ALA A 54 17.24 -2.39 6.74
CA ALA A 54 17.90 -3.66 7.04
C ALA A 54 18.36 -4.43 5.78
N PHE A 55 17.59 -4.36 4.68
CA PHE A 55 18.04 -4.95 3.41
C PHE A 55 18.73 -3.94 2.47
N THR A 56 18.29 -2.69 2.44
CA THR A 56 18.82 -1.70 1.49
C THR A 56 20.29 -1.37 1.78
N LEU A 57 20.65 -1.11 3.05
CA LEU A 57 22.02 -0.70 3.41
C LEU A 57 23.08 -1.74 3.02
N PRO A 58 22.94 -3.04 3.36
CA PRO A 58 23.93 -4.04 2.94
C PRO A 58 23.94 -4.30 1.43
N ILE A 59 22.80 -4.20 0.73
CA ILE A 59 22.73 -4.32 -0.72
C ILE A 59 23.51 -3.17 -1.37
N LEU A 60 23.30 -1.92 -0.94
CA LEU A 60 24.04 -0.76 -1.44
C LEU A 60 25.55 -0.92 -1.20
N ALA A 61 25.97 -1.40 -0.02
CA ALA A 61 27.38 -1.66 0.29
C ALA A 61 27.98 -2.68 -0.70
N ARG A 62 27.27 -3.76 -0.99
CA ARG A 62 27.70 -4.79 -1.95
C ARG A 62 27.80 -4.26 -3.38
N LEU A 63 26.83 -3.43 -3.81
CA LEU A 63 26.85 -2.82 -5.14
C LEU A 63 28.05 -1.88 -5.33
N VAL A 64 28.41 -1.11 -4.31
CA VAL A 64 29.54 -0.19 -4.35
C VAL A 64 30.89 -0.93 -4.29
N ALA A 65 30.97 -1.97 -3.46
CA ALA A 65 32.17 -2.81 -3.39
C ALA A 65 32.46 -3.55 -4.72
N ASN A 66 31.42 -3.83 -5.51
CA ASN A 66 31.53 -4.51 -6.79
C ASN A 66 30.88 -3.65 -7.89
N PRO A 67 31.56 -2.59 -8.35
CA PRO A 67 31.01 -1.71 -9.38
C PRO A 67 30.83 -2.46 -10.71
N ARG A 68 29.76 -2.12 -11.42
CA ARG A 68 29.44 -2.74 -12.70
C ARG A 68 30.42 -2.28 -13.80
N PRO A 69 30.88 -3.16 -14.70
CA PRO A 69 31.51 -2.74 -15.95
C PRO A 69 30.56 -1.86 -16.78
N GLY A 70 31.03 -0.76 -17.33
CA GLY A 70 30.23 0.33 -17.89
C GLY A 70 29.24 0.01 -19.04
N SER A 71 29.30 -1.19 -19.64
CA SER A 71 28.46 -1.59 -20.78
C SER A 71 27.28 -2.49 -20.40
N SER A 72 27.20 -3.00 -19.18
CA SER A 72 26.15 -3.93 -18.76
C SER A 72 24.82 -3.24 -18.48
N ARG A 73 23.69 -3.72 -19.03
CA ARG A 73 22.34 -3.14 -18.86
C ARG A 73 21.40 -3.92 -17.95
N GLY A 74 21.66 -5.18 -17.65
CA GLY A 74 20.78 -6.01 -16.80
C GLY A 74 20.71 -5.51 -15.35
N SER A 75 19.58 -5.60 -14.67
CA SER A 75 19.42 -5.19 -13.29
C SER A 75 20.04 -6.20 -12.32
N ARG A 76 20.69 -5.70 -11.25
CA ARG A 76 21.38 -6.52 -10.25
C ARG A 76 20.54 -6.78 -9.01
N VAL A 77 19.56 -5.92 -8.75
CA VAL A 77 18.68 -6.00 -7.58
C VAL A 77 17.23 -5.90 -8.01
N LEU A 78 16.41 -6.82 -7.53
CA LEU A 78 14.96 -6.78 -7.65
C LEU A 78 14.34 -6.80 -6.26
N VAL A 79 13.56 -5.77 -5.95
CA VAL A 79 12.74 -5.69 -4.74
C VAL A 79 11.27 -5.82 -5.15
N LEU A 80 10.58 -6.83 -4.66
CA LEU A 80 9.14 -6.99 -4.84
C LEU A 80 8.40 -6.49 -3.59
N ALA A 81 7.38 -5.67 -3.81
CA ALA A 81 6.54 -5.10 -2.78
C ALA A 81 5.05 -5.17 -3.18
N PRO A 82 4.12 -5.35 -2.23
CA PRO A 82 2.69 -5.58 -2.52
C PRO A 82 1.98 -4.39 -3.14
N THR A 83 2.40 -3.16 -2.84
CA THR A 83 1.67 -1.95 -3.20
C THR A 83 2.56 -0.90 -3.84
N ARG A 84 1.93 -0.04 -4.64
CA ARG A 84 2.60 1.09 -5.32
C ARG A 84 3.21 2.06 -4.31
N GLU A 85 2.49 2.31 -3.23
CA GLU A 85 2.90 3.21 -2.16
C GLU A 85 4.19 2.71 -1.51
N LEU A 86 4.27 1.40 -1.23
CA LEU A 86 5.47 0.81 -0.66
C LEU A 86 6.64 0.81 -1.66
N VAL A 87 6.37 0.59 -2.96
CA VAL A 87 7.39 0.72 -4.01
C VAL A 87 8.00 2.13 -4.01
N VAL A 88 7.16 3.18 -3.94
CA VAL A 88 7.61 4.58 -3.90
C VAL A 88 8.40 4.86 -2.61
N GLN A 89 7.94 4.38 -1.46
CA GLN A 89 8.64 4.55 -0.19
C GLN A 89 10.00 3.85 -0.16
N ILE A 90 10.09 2.62 -0.70
CA ILE A 90 11.36 1.91 -0.83
C ILE A 90 12.29 2.68 -1.78
N GLU A 91 11.78 3.20 -2.88
CA GLU A 91 12.55 4.03 -3.81
C GLU A 91 13.12 5.27 -3.11
N GLU A 92 12.28 6.02 -2.39
CA GLU A 92 12.70 7.20 -1.63
C GLU A 92 13.80 6.87 -0.62
N ASN A 93 13.65 5.78 0.12
CA ASN A 93 14.64 5.30 1.08
C ASN A 93 15.96 4.93 0.38
N ILE A 94 15.92 4.18 -0.73
CA ILE A 94 17.13 3.82 -1.48
C ILE A 94 17.82 5.07 -2.01
N ARG A 95 17.08 6.08 -2.50
CA ARG A 95 17.65 7.37 -2.92
C ARG A 95 18.32 8.11 -1.76
N ALA A 96 17.69 8.13 -0.60
CA ALA A 96 18.25 8.77 0.59
C ALA A 96 19.56 8.08 1.04
N TYR A 97 19.54 6.76 1.16
CA TYR A 97 20.71 5.98 1.61
C TYR A 97 21.82 5.90 0.53
N GLY A 98 21.44 5.93 -0.74
CA GLY A 98 22.35 5.91 -1.89
C GLY A 98 22.79 7.28 -2.40
N LYS A 99 22.49 8.38 -1.69
CA LYS A 99 22.69 9.77 -2.12
C LYS A 99 24.12 10.08 -2.60
N HIS A 100 25.11 9.44 -2.00
CA HIS A 100 26.52 9.64 -2.33
C HIS A 100 27.08 8.60 -3.30
N MET A 101 26.23 7.85 -3.99
CA MET A 101 26.61 6.73 -4.86
C MET A 101 26.00 6.88 -6.26
N PRO A 102 26.72 6.48 -7.32
CA PRO A 102 26.22 6.55 -8.68
C PRO A 102 25.30 5.37 -9.01
N ILE A 103 24.26 5.11 -8.19
CA ILE A 103 23.34 4.00 -8.35
C ILE A 103 22.05 4.50 -9.01
N ARG A 104 21.67 3.87 -10.13
CA ARG A 104 20.42 4.13 -10.83
C ARG A 104 19.37 3.11 -10.43
N MET A 105 18.12 3.56 -10.32
CA MET A 105 17.00 2.71 -9.97
C MET A 105 15.76 3.08 -10.75
N ALA A 106 14.82 2.13 -10.84
CA ALA A 106 13.51 2.35 -11.44
C ALA A 106 12.40 1.75 -10.56
N PRO A 107 11.37 2.54 -10.22
CA PRO A 107 10.13 2.01 -9.65
C PRO A 107 9.25 1.48 -10.79
N VAL A 108 8.66 0.27 -10.58
CA VAL A 108 7.82 -0.43 -11.55
C VAL A 108 6.48 -0.81 -10.91
N TYR A 109 5.40 -0.12 -11.26
CA TYR A 109 4.08 -0.38 -10.71
C TYR A 109 2.96 0.02 -11.67
N GLY A 110 1.79 -0.58 -11.54
CA GLY A 110 0.64 -0.33 -12.39
C GLY A 110 -0.11 0.98 -12.06
N GLY A 111 -1.04 1.40 -12.96
CA GLY A 111 -1.91 2.57 -12.77
C GLY A 111 -1.26 3.92 -13.05
N VAL A 112 -0.08 3.88 -13.66
CA VAL A 112 0.62 5.01 -14.28
C VAL A 112 1.12 4.56 -15.65
N SER A 113 1.54 5.54 -16.49
CA SER A 113 2.12 5.23 -17.80
C SER A 113 3.31 4.28 -17.68
N GLU A 114 3.40 3.32 -18.59
CA GLU A 114 4.49 2.35 -18.64
C GLU A 114 5.73 2.88 -19.40
N GLY A 115 5.54 3.85 -20.30
CA GLY A 115 6.61 4.36 -21.14
C GLY A 115 7.86 4.81 -20.37
N PRO A 116 7.76 5.63 -19.32
CA PRO A 116 8.91 5.99 -18.48
C PRO A 116 9.58 4.79 -17.82
N GLN A 117 8.79 3.79 -17.38
CA GLN A 117 9.32 2.57 -16.75
C GLN A 117 10.09 1.71 -17.76
N ILE A 118 9.52 1.52 -18.97
CA ILE A 118 10.18 0.81 -20.08
C ILE A 118 11.50 1.50 -20.45
N ASN A 119 11.49 2.82 -20.59
CA ASN A 119 12.69 3.58 -20.93
C ASN A 119 13.78 3.44 -19.85
N ALA A 120 13.42 3.50 -18.56
CA ALA A 120 14.36 3.31 -17.47
C ALA A 120 14.99 1.92 -17.50
N LEU A 121 14.19 0.87 -17.70
CA LEU A 121 14.67 -0.51 -17.80
C LEU A 121 15.59 -0.73 -19.02
N ARG A 122 15.22 -0.18 -20.19
CA ARG A 122 16.03 -0.29 -21.42
C ARG A 122 17.36 0.45 -21.32
N ASN A 123 17.38 1.59 -20.62
CA ASN A 123 18.61 2.36 -20.38
C ASN A 123 19.52 1.70 -19.32
N GLY A 124 19.00 0.68 -18.65
CA GLY A 124 19.68 -0.09 -17.61
C GLY A 124 19.73 0.65 -16.27
N VAL A 125 19.23 -0.03 -15.25
CA VAL A 125 19.27 0.40 -13.85
C VAL A 125 19.83 -0.72 -12.99
N GLU A 126 20.52 -0.38 -11.91
CA GLU A 126 21.05 -1.38 -10.98
C GLU A 126 19.96 -2.00 -10.14
N ILE A 127 18.96 -1.19 -9.72
CA ILE A 127 17.91 -1.60 -8.80
C ILE A 127 16.54 -1.38 -9.45
N VAL A 128 15.71 -2.43 -9.41
CA VAL A 128 14.29 -2.35 -9.75
C VAL A 128 13.48 -2.61 -8.48
N VAL A 129 12.56 -1.70 -8.15
CA VAL A 129 11.58 -1.87 -7.07
C VAL A 129 10.21 -2.00 -7.70
N ALA A 130 9.52 -3.12 -7.50
CA ALA A 130 8.35 -3.43 -8.31
C ALA A 130 7.16 -4.01 -7.56
N THR A 131 5.95 -3.75 -8.07
CA THR A 131 4.78 -4.58 -7.77
C THR A 131 4.72 -5.78 -8.73
N PRO A 132 4.37 -6.99 -8.25
CA PRO A 132 4.48 -8.22 -9.04
C PRO A 132 3.74 -8.16 -10.38
N GLY A 133 2.49 -7.63 -10.42
CA GLY A 133 1.68 -7.62 -11.64
C GLY A 133 2.32 -6.82 -12.79
N ARG A 134 2.69 -5.55 -12.57
CA ARG A 134 3.32 -4.71 -13.60
C ARG A 134 4.68 -5.24 -14.01
N LEU A 135 5.45 -5.76 -13.05
CA LEU A 135 6.75 -6.35 -13.39
C LEU A 135 6.59 -7.53 -14.32
N GLN A 136 5.64 -8.42 -14.03
CA GLN A 136 5.35 -9.57 -14.88
C GLN A 136 4.97 -9.13 -16.30
N ASP A 137 4.09 -8.13 -16.47
CA ASP A 137 3.73 -7.59 -17.78
C ASP A 137 4.97 -7.11 -18.55
N LEU A 138 5.88 -6.38 -17.90
CA LEU A 138 7.10 -5.89 -18.55
C LEU A 138 8.12 -7.00 -18.84
N MET A 139 8.18 -8.05 -18.03
CA MET A 139 9.02 -9.24 -18.30
C MET A 139 8.47 -10.05 -19.47
N ASP A 140 7.15 -10.24 -19.56
CA ASP A 140 6.50 -10.98 -20.65
C ASP A 140 6.77 -10.29 -22.01
N HIS A 141 6.87 -8.95 -22.02
CA HIS A 141 7.26 -8.15 -23.19
C HIS A 141 8.79 -7.96 -23.37
N ARG A 142 9.61 -8.61 -22.53
CA ARG A 142 11.09 -8.56 -22.56
C ARG A 142 11.65 -7.15 -22.40
N TYR A 143 10.98 -6.28 -21.66
CA TYR A 143 11.49 -4.94 -21.34
C TYR A 143 12.42 -4.91 -20.12
N ALA A 144 12.36 -5.94 -19.27
CA ALA A 144 13.20 -6.07 -18.08
C ALA A 144 14.23 -7.20 -18.27
N ASP A 145 15.49 -6.88 -18.04
CA ASP A 145 16.61 -7.85 -18.07
C ASP A 145 17.17 -8.05 -16.66
N PHE A 146 17.01 -9.27 -16.14
CA PHE A 146 17.52 -9.71 -14.84
C PHE A 146 18.62 -10.77 -14.96
N SER A 147 19.25 -10.91 -16.13
CA SER A 147 20.33 -11.90 -16.36
C SER A 147 21.53 -11.71 -15.41
N GLN A 148 21.72 -10.51 -14.87
CA GLN A 148 22.78 -10.12 -13.93
C GLN A 148 22.28 -10.01 -12.48
N LEU A 149 21.13 -10.60 -12.13
CA LEU A 149 20.54 -10.44 -10.82
C LEU A 149 21.40 -11.08 -9.71
N GLU A 150 21.78 -10.30 -8.75
CA GLU A 150 22.53 -10.71 -7.55
C GLU A 150 21.62 -10.81 -6.32
N PHE A 151 20.61 -9.95 -6.24
CA PHE A 151 19.71 -9.88 -5.07
C PHE A 151 18.23 -9.89 -5.48
N LEU A 152 17.48 -10.76 -4.81
CA LEU A 152 16.02 -10.73 -4.79
C LEU A 152 15.55 -10.42 -3.38
N VAL A 153 14.70 -9.39 -3.24
CA VAL A 153 14.05 -9.05 -1.98
C VAL A 153 12.54 -9.20 -2.14
N LEU A 154 11.91 -9.88 -1.21
CA LEU A 154 10.45 -9.96 -1.07
C LEU A 154 10.09 -9.19 0.21
N ASP A 155 9.58 -7.96 0.09
CA ASP A 155 9.17 -7.16 1.26
C ASP A 155 7.66 -7.22 1.45
N GLU A 156 7.23 -7.33 2.71
CA GLU A 156 5.84 -7.62 3.11
C GLU A 156 5.29 -8.87 2.38
N ALA A 157 6.03 -9.98 2.43
CA ALA A 157 5.71 -11.21 1.68
C ALA A 157 4.35 -11.79 2.07
N ASP A 158 4.01 -11.82 3.38
CA ASP A 158 2.68 -12.23 3.87
C ASP A 158 1.56 -11.46 3.16
N ARG A 159 1.75 -10.18 3.02
CA ARG A 159 0.78 -9.31 2.38
C ARG A 159 0.68 -9.53 0.86
N MET A 160 1.79 -9.84 0.20
CA MET A 160 1.73 -10.23 -1.21
C MET A 160 0.91 -11.51 -1.42
N LEU A 161 0.96 -12.45 -0.46
CA LEU A 161 0.14 -13.66 -0.49
C LEU A 161 -1.34 -13.34 -0.26
N ASP A 162 -1.67 -12.51 0.73
CA ASP A 162 -3.06 -12.06 1.01
C ASP A 162 -3.71 -11.37 -0.20
N MET A 163 -2.90 -10.66 -1.00
CA MET A 163 -3.35 -10.01 -2.23
C MET A 163 -3.42 -10.94 -3.44
N GLY A 164 -3.10 -12.22 -3.28
CA GLY A 164 -3.15 -13.21 -4.35
C GLY A 164 -1.99 -13.14 -5.34
N PHE A 165 -0.87 -12.49 -5.01
CA PHE A 165 0.28 -12.37 -5.90
C PHE A 165 1.16 -13.62 -5.99
N LEU A 166 0.88 -14.67 -5.23
CA LEU A 166 1.70 -15.89 -5.24
C LEU A 166 1.97 -16.47 -6.64
N PRO A 167 0.96 -16.57 -7.55
CA PRO A 167 1.23 -17.06 -8.92
C PRO A 167 2.18 -16.16 -9.70
N ALA A 168 2.04 -14.82 -9.57
CA ALA A 168 2.90 -13.86 -10.26
C ALA A 168 4.34 -13.93 -9.71
N ILE A 169 4.50 -13.99 -8.38
CA ILE A 169 5.81 -14.11 -7.72
C ILE A 169 6.52 -15.39 -8.18
N ARG A 170 5.83 -16.54 -8.17
CA ARG A 170 6.42 -17.80 -8.65
C ARG A 170 6.88 -17.72 -10.10
N ARG A 171 6.09 -17.08 -10.98
CA ARG A 171 6.44 -16.91 -12.40
C ARG A 171 7.66 -16.00 -12.56
N ILE A 172 7.70 -14.88 -11.83
CA ILE A 172 8.86 -13.97 -11.82
C ILE A 172 10.11 -14.72 -11.36
N VAL A 173 10.05 -15.35 -10.18
CA VAL A 173 11.21 -16.03 -9.57
C VAL A 173 11.76 -17.17 -10.46
N LYS A 174 10.88 -17.89 -11.17
CA LYS A 174 11.27 -18.94 -12.12
C LYS A 174 12.08 -18.39 -13.31
N ALA A 175 11.86 -17.14 -13.68
CA ALA A 175 12.59 -16.47 -14.78
C ALA A 175 13.91 -15.82 -14.34
N LEU A 176 14.20 -15.78 -13.04
CA LEU A 176 15.43 -15.19 -12.51
C LEU A 176 16.59 -16.20 -12.43
N PRO A 177 17.86 -15.73 -12.45
CA PRO A 177 19.02 -16.58 -12.24
C PRO A 177 18.93 -17.36 -10.93
N VAL A 178 19.36 -18.63 -10.96
CA VAL A 178 19.35 -19.51 -9.78
C VAL A 178 20.39 -19.08 -8.75
N ARG A 179 21.54 -18.58 -9.21
CA ARG A 179 22.62 -18.07 -8.34
C ARG A 179 22.34 -16.61 -7.98
N ARG A 180 21.69 -16.40 -6.87
CA ARG A 180 21.40 -15.09 -6.30
C ARG A 180 21.27 -15.20 -4.81
N GLN A 181 21.35 -14.10 -4.09
CA GLN A 181 20.97 -13.99 -2.68
C GLN A 181 19.50 -13.59 -2.59
N THR A 182 18.71 -14.31 -1.79
CA THR A 182 17.27 -14.06 -1.64
C THR A 182 16.96 -13.66 -0.21
N LEU A 183 16.35 -12.50 -0.05
CA LEU A 183 15.94 -11.93 1.24
C LEU A 183 14.41 -11.86 1.29
N LEU A 184 13.81 -12.40 2.33
CA LEU A 184 12.37 -12.37 2.55
C LEU A 184 12.09 -11.64 3.86
N PHE A 185 11.28 -10.59 3.79
CA PHE A 185 10.80 -9.84 4.94
C PHE A 185 9.27 -9.96 5.05
N SER A 186 8.80 -10.24 6.27
CA SER A 186 7.38 -10.45 6.56
C SER A 186 7.07 -10.01 8.00
N ALA A 187 5.81 -9.70 8.28
CA ALA A 187 5.36 -9.50 9.66
C ALA A 187 5.02 -10.83 10.34
N THR A 188 4.67 -11.85 9.57
CA THR A 188 4.26 -13.17 10.07
C THR A 188 5.06 -14.29 9.40
N LEU A 189 5.20 -15.43 10.11
CA LEU A 189 5.76 -16.66 9.57
C LEU A 189 4.63 -17.69 9.47
N SER A 190 3.79 -17.58 8.44
CA SER A 190 2.74 -18.55 8.15
C SER A 190 3.31 -19.77 7.41
N LYS A 191 2.51 -20.86 7.33
CA LYS A 191 2.89 -22.06 6.57
C LYS A 191 3.13 -21.76 5.09
N GLU A 192 2.37 -20.81 4.53
CA GLU A 192 2.50 -20.36 3.16
C GLU A 192 3.84 -19.64 2.97
N ILE A 193 4.24 -18.77 3.91
CA ILE A 193 5.56 -18.10 3.90
C ILE A 193 6.67 -19.14 4.03
N GLU A 194 6.55 -20.11 4.94
CA GLU A 194 7.54 -21.20 5.06
C GLU A 194 7.67 -22.03 3.78
N SER A 195 6.55 -22.31 3.08
CA SER A 195 6.61 -22.97 1.77
C SER A 195 7.36 -22.14 0.76
N LEU A 196 7.08 -20.84 0.70
CA LEU A 196 7.72 -19.90 -0.22
C LEU A 196 9.24 -19.79 0.02
N THR A 197 9.67 -19.82 1.27
CA THR A 197 11.10 -19.81 1.61
C THR A 197 11.81 -21.07 1.11
N LYS A 198 11.18 -22.23 1.24
CA LYS A 198 11.74 -23.51 0.72
C LYS A 198 11.88 -23.49 -0.82
N ASP A 199 10.94 -22.85 -1.51
CA ASP A 199 10.96 -22.77 -2.98
C ASP A 199 12.04 -21.80 -3.49
N PHE A 200 12.36 -20.71 -2.75
CA PHE A 200 13.11 -19.57 -3.28
C PHE A 200 14.45 -19.32 -2.61
N GLN A 201 14.72 -19.89 -1.43
CA GLN A 201 15.90 -19.61 -0.60
C GLN A 201 16.75 -20.86 -0.35
N ARG A 202 18.04 -20.64 -0.07
CA ARG A 202 19.01 -21.68 0.23
C ARG A 202 19.56 -21.51 1.63
N ASN A 203 19.26 -22.43 2.54
CA ASN A 203 19.70 -22.39 3.95
C ASN A 203 19.57 -20.99 4.57
N PRO A 204 18.37 -20.36 4.54
CA PRO A 204 18.21 -18.98 4.99
C PRO A 204 18.45 -18.88 6.49
N LYS A 205 19.05 -17.76 6.90
CA LYS A 205 19.13 -17.39 8.32
C LYS A 205 17.81 -16.77 8.74
N LEU A 206 17.21 -17.29 9.81
CA LEU A 206 16.02 -16.70 10.41
C LEU A 206 16.41 -15.63 11.42
N VAL A 207 15.96 -14.40 11.16
CA VAL A 207 16.03 -13.28 12.11
C VAL A 207 14.61 -12.90 12.48
N GLN A 208 14.25 -13.13 13.73
CA GLN A 208 12.92 -12.79 14.24
C GLN A 208 13.05 -11.80 15.39
N ILE A 209 12.47 -10.62 15.20
CA ILE A 209 12.44 -9.55 16.20
C ILE A 209 11.03 -9.43 16.77
N GLY A 210 10.96 -9.53 18.09
CA GLY A 210 9.70 -9.57 18.83
C GLY A 210 9.16 -11.02 18.99
N ARG A 211 8.45 -11.27 20.07
CA ARG A 211 7.64 -12.49 20.22
C ARG A 211 6.54 -12.45 19.17
N ARG A 212 5.98 -13.61 18.76
CA ARG A 212 4.74 -13.69 17.97
C ARG A 212 3.76 -12.69 18.54
N SER A 213 3.70 -11.59 17.86
CA SER A 213 3.45 -10.30 18.43
C SER A 213 2.08 -10.10 18.99
N ASN A 214 2.13 -9.49 20.09
CA ASN A 214 1.04 -8.64 20.50
C ASN A 214 1.44 -7.18 20.10
N PRO A 215 0.95 -6.58 19.02
CA PRO A 215 1.13 -5.15 18.75
C PRO A 215 0.51 -4.30 19.84
N ALA A 216 -0.11 -4.94 20.75
CA ALA A 216 -0.94 -4.43 21.77
C ALA A 216 -0.19 -3.89 23.01
N GLU A 217 1.13 -4.00 23.10
CA GLU A 217 1.84 -3.49 24.29
C GLU A 217 2.02 -1.96 24.25
N THR A 218 2.07 -1.36 23.06
CA THR A 218 2.24 0.08 22.88
C THR A 218 0.96 0.80 22.42
N VAL A 219 -0.12 0.04 22.14
CA VAL A 219 -1.40 0.59 21.67
C VAL A 219 -2.49 0.30 22.69
N THR A 220 -3.10 1.36 23.20
CA THR A 220 -4.29 1.25 24.06
C THR A 220 -5.51 0.94 23.21
N GLN A 221 -6.26 -0.10 23.55
CA GLN A 221 -7.35 -0.60 22.71
C GLN A 221 -8.70 -0.43 23.41
N PHE A 222 -9.66 0.09 22.64
CA PHE A 222 -11.02 0.33 23.12
C PHE A 222 -12.06 -0.20 22.13
N VAL A 223 -13.14 -0.72 22.67
CA VAL A 223 -14.34 -1.11 21.91
C VAL A 223 -15.51 -0.22 22.33
N TYR A 224 -16.22 0.32 21.33
CA TYR A 224 -17.50 0.98 21.48
C TYR A 224 -18.59 0.13 20.83
N GLU A 225 -19.46 -0.43 21.66
CA GLU A 225 -20.63 -1.17 21.18
C GLU A 225 -21.69 -0.19 20.71
N ILE A 226 -22.08 -0.29 19.43
CA ILE A 226 -22.88 0.72 18.76
C ILE A 226 -23.76 0.15 17.65
N SER A 227 -24.98 0.65 17.49
CA SER A 227 -25.80 0.35 16.34
C SER A 227 -25.22 0.93 15.05
N HIS A 228 -25.37 0.23 13.93
CA HIS A 228 -24.77 0.60 12.64
C HIS A 228 -25.08 2.05 12.22
N HIS A 229 -26.34 2.51 12.41
CA HIS A 229 -26.77 3.84 12.01
C HIS A 229 -26.17 4.98 12.84
N LEU A 230 -25.68 4.69 14.06
CA LEU A 230 -25.07 5.66 14.95
C LEU A 230 -23.55 5.82 14.76
N LYS A 231 -22.89 4.90 14.03
CA LYS A 231 -21.43 4.95 13.80
C LYS A 231 -20.94 6.30 13.27
N PRO A 232 -21.58 6.96 12.28
CA PRO A 232 -21.12 8.25 11.78
C PRO A 232 -21.20 9.37 12.85
N SER A 233 -22.27 9.36 13.65
CA SER A 233 -22.49 10.34 14.73
C SER A 233 -21.51 10.13 15.86
N LEU A 234 -21.23 8.89 16.25
CA LEU A 234 -20.23 8.57 17.26
C LEU A 234 -18.82 8.97 16.80
N LEU A 235 -18.44 8.68 15.55
CA LEU A 235 -17.15 9.11 15.02
C LEU A 235 -17.01 10.63 15.08
N GLY A 236 -18.03 11.38 14.62
CA GLY A 236 -18.03 12.85 14.73
C GLY A 236 -17.96 13.36 16.16
N HIS A 237 -18.62 12.68 17.10
CA HIS A 237 -18.56 13.02 18.53
C HIS A 237 -17.14 12.81 19.11
N LEU A 238 -16.52 11.66 18.84
CA LEU A 238 -15.17 11.35 19.32
C LEU A 238 -14.12 12.31 18.73
N LEU A 239 -14.26 12.69 17.47
CA LEU A 239 -13.35 13.65 16.81
C LEU A 239 -13.41 15.08 17.37
N ARG A 240 -14.35 15.41 18.29
CA ARG A 240 -14.32 16.67 19.03
C ARG A 240 -13.19 16.73 20.05
N ASN A 241 -12.68 15.56 20.46
CA ASN A 241 -11.49 15.51 21.32
C ASN A 241 -10.26 16.02 20.54
N PRO A 242 -9.58 17.08 21.03
CA PRO A 242 -8.39 17.62 20.39
C PRO A 242 -7.21 16.64 20.35
N ALA A 243 -7.15 15.65 21.25
CA ALA A 243 -6.13 14.61 21.22
C ALA A 243 -6.22 13.69 19.98
N MET A 244 -7.37 13.65 19.30
CA MET A 244 -7.57 12.95 18.04
C MET A 244 -7.17 13.85 16.85
N ASP A 245 -5.90 14.20 16.74
CA ASP A 245 -5.39 15.17 15.76
C ASP A 245 -4.99 14.53 14.42
N MET A 246 -4.45 13.32 14.43
CA MET A 246 -4.04 12.56 13.24
C MET A 246 -4.68 11.17 13.27
N VAL A 247 -5.83 11.02 12.59
CA VAL A 247 -6.70 9.85 12.74
C VAL A 247 -6.80 9.05 11.45
N LEU A 248 -6.51 7.75 11.52
CA LEU A 248 -6.71 6.81 10.41
C LEU A 248 -7.97 5.98 10.66
N VAL A 249 -8.96 6.09 9.78
CA VAL A 249 -10.25 5.42 9.87
C VAL A 249 -10.35 4.29 8.86
N PHE A 250 -10.58 3.08 9.31
CA PHE A 250 -10.74 1.90 8.46
C PHE A 250 -12.21 1.59 8.18
N THR A 251 -12.54 1.48 6.90
CA THR A 251 -13.86 1.04 6.41
C THR A 251 -13.72 -0.20 5.54
N ARG A 252 -14.74 -1.06 5.55
CA ARG A 252 -14.77 -2.31 4.77
C ARG A 252 -14.83 -2.07 3.27
N THR A 253 -15.50 -1.01 2.82
CA THR A 253 -15.76 -0.77 1.40
C THR A 253 -15.35 0.65 0.97
N LYS A 254 -14.97 0.80 -0.31
CA LYS A 254 -14.68 2.08 -0.93
C LYS A 254 -15.86 3.08 -0.85
N HIS A 255 -17.09 2.59 -1.03
CA HIS A 255 -18.29 3.42 -0.91
C HIS A 255 -18.57 3.83 0.54
N GLY A 256 -18.22 2.96 1.51
CA GLY A 256 -18.22 3.28 2.93
C GLY A 256 -17.24 4.41 3.24
N ALA A 257 -16.01 4.31 2.71
CA ALA A 257 -14.99 5.35 2.88
C ALA A 257 -15.47 6.72 2.37
N ASP A 258 -16.02 6.77 1.15
CA ASP A 258 -16.56 8.02 0.57
C ASP A 258 -17.73 8.59 1.37
N ARG A 259 -18.60 7.73 1.91
CA ARG A 259 -19.75 8.15 2.72
C ARG A 259 -19.30 8.74 4.06
N VAL A 260 -18.38 8.07 4.74
CA VAL A 260 -17.83 8.56 6.02
C VAL A 260 -17.10 9.87 5.81
N ALA A 261 -16.23 9.98 4.80
CA ALA A 261 -15.49 11.20 4.51
C ALA A 261 -16.43 12.38 4.24
N ARG A 262 -17.42 12.24 3.36
CA ARG A 262 -18.42 13.29 3.08
C ARG A 262 -19.15 13.75 4.35
N LYS A 263 -19.51 12.82 5.24
CA LYS A 263 -20.18 13.16 6.48
C LYS A 263 -19.26 13.96 7.42
N LEU A 264 -17.98 13.61 7.50
CA LEU A 264 -17.00 14.35 8.28
C LEU A 264 -16.71 15.73 7.70
N GLU A 265 -16.54 15.83 6.37
CA GLU A 265 -16.34 17.10 5.66
C GLU A 265 -17.52 18.05 5.86
N SER A 266 -18.76 17.55 5.78
CA SER A 266 -19.96 18.35 6.07
C SER A 266 -20.04 18.87 7.52
N SER A 267 -19.26 18.28 8.43
CA SER A 267 -19.11 18.71 9.83
C SER A 267 -17.84 19.55 10.05
N GLY A 268 -17.16 19.99 8.97
CA GLY A 268 -15.96 20.83 9.04
C GLY A 268 -14.66 20.10 9.35
N VAL A 269 -14.62 18.76 9.33
CA VAL A 269 -13.41 17.99 9.57
C VAL A 269 -12.61 17.87 8.27
N ARG A 270 -11.34 18.26 8.28
CA ARG A 270 -10.41 18.10 7.14
C ARG A 270 -10.14 16.63 6.91
N THR A 271 -10.73 16.07 5.87
CA THR A 271 -10.74 14.63 5.60
C THR A 271 -10.23 14.33 4.19
N ALA A 272 -9.57 13.19 4.01
CA ALA A 272 -9.25 12.63 2.70
C ALA A 272 -9.61 11.14 2.66
N THR A 273 -9.72 10.58 1.46
CA THR A 273 -10.02 9.16 1.28
C THR A 273 -8.90 8.44 0.54
N LEU A 274 -8.67 7.17 0.93
CA LEU A 274 -7.68 6.29 0.31
C LEU A 274 -8.29 4.92 0.01
N HIS A 275 -8.63 4.68 -1.26
CA HIS A 275 -9.20 3.40 -1.72
C HIS A 275 -8.97 3.17 -3.22
N ALA A 276 -9.28 1.98 -3.72
CA ALA A 276 -8.97 1.54 -5.08
C ALA A 276 -9.55 2.41 -6.20
N ASN A 277 -10.66 3.14 -5.96
CA ASN A 277 -11.26 4.03 -6.96
C ASN A 277 -10.60 5.43 -7.03
N ARG A 278 -9.60 5.71 -6.21
CA ARG A 278 -8.81 6.95 -6.31
C ARG A 278 -7.67 6.76 -7.30
N SER A 279 -7.45 7.77 -8.15
CA SER A 279 -6.27 7.77 -9.04
C SER A 279 -4.99 7.84 -8.22
N GLN A 280 -3.85 7.44 -8.81
CA GLN A 280 -2.58 7.44 -8.10
C GLN A 280 -2.21 8.86 -7.61
N SER A 281 -2.45 9.89 -8.41
CA SER A 281 -2.22 11.27 -8.00
C SER A 281 -3.10 11.71 -6.82
N GLN A 282 -4.37 11.28 -6.77
CA GLN A 282 -5.25 11.52 -5.63
C GLN A 282 -4.76 10.81 -4.37
N ARG A 283 -4.27 9.57 -4.49
CA ARG A 283 -3.74 8.79 -3.37
C ARG A 283 -2.48 9.42 -2.80
N ILE A 284 -1.54 9.85 -3.66
CA ILE A 284 -0.32 10.55 -3.23
C ILE A 284 -0.69 11.85 -2.52
N ARG A 285 -1.60 12.66 -3.07
CA ARG A 285 -2.06 13.90 -2.45
C ARG A 285 -2.70 13.66 -1.08
N ALA A 286 -3.57 12.65 -0.96
CA ALA A 286 -4.21 12.30 0.31
C ALA A 286 -3.19 11.90 1.37
N LEU A 287 -2.20 11.10 1.01
CA LEU A 287 -1.11 10.68 1.92
C LEU A 287 -0.19 11.84 2.29
N SER A 288 0.22 12.67 1.32
CA SER A 288 1.05 13.86 1.60
C SER A 288 0.33 14.84 2.52
N GLY A 289 -0.95 15.13 2.25
CA GLY A 289 -1.75 16.02 3.10
C GLY A 289 -1.96 15.45 4.51
N PHE A 290 -2.07 14.11 4.63
CA PHE A 290 -2.17 13.46 5.94
C PHE A 290 -0.82 13.50 6.69
N LYS A 291 0.30 13.25 6.02
CA LYS A 291 1.65 13.36 6.60
C LYS A 291 1.98 14.79 7.05
N SER A 292 1.56 15.80 6.31
CA SER A 292 1.81 17.22 6.64
C SER A 292 0.85 17.80 7.70
N GLY A 293 -0.20 17.05 8.12
CA GLY A 293 -1.24 17.54 9.04
C GLY A 293 -2.28 18.46 8.37
N GLU A 294 -2.20 18.70 7.05
CA GLU A 294 -3.24 19.39 6.28
C GLU A 294 -4.56 18.62 6.34
N VAL A 295 -4.50 17.30 6.26
CA VAL A 295 -5.62 16.37 6.44
C VAL A 295 -5.55 15.80 7.85
N ARG A 296 -6.60 16.00 8.65
CA ARG A 296 -6.70 15.48 10.02
C ARG A 296 -7.16 14.03 10.06
N VAL A 297 -8.08 13.65 9.16
CA VAL A 297 -8.69 12.30 9.12
C VAL A 297 -8.48 11.68 7.76
N LEU A 298 -7.79 10.53 7.72
CA LEU A 298 -7.67 9.72 6.51
C LEU A 298 -8.61 8.52 6.61
N VAL A 299 -9.62 8.46 5.72
CA VAL A 299 -10.55 7.32 5.66
C VAL A 299 -10.10 6.35 4.58
N ALA A 300 -9.81 5.10 4.95
CA ALA A 300 -9.19 4.16 4.05
C ALA A 300 -9.83 2.77 4.10
N THR A 301 -9.67 2.00 3.01
CA THR A 301 -9.92 0.56 3.01
C THR A 301 -8.63 -0.19 3.32
N ASP A 302 -8.72 -1.41 3.86
CA ASP A 302 -7.56 -2.24 4.23
C ASP A 302 -6.52 -2.33 3.11
N ILE A 303 -6.96 -2.71 1.90
CA ILE A 303 -6.06 -2.88 0.76
C ILE A 303 -5.28 -1.59 0.45
N ALA A 304 -5.93 -0.44 0.59
CA ALA A 304 -5.30 0.83 0.25
C ALA A 304 -4.47 1.42 1.39
N ALA A 305 -4.82 1.14 2.64
CA ALA A 305 -4.12 1.61 3.83
C ALA A 305 -2.94 0.73 4.24
N ARG A 306 -2.88 -0.48 3.71
CA ARG A 306 -1.76 -1.39 3.94
C ARG A 306 -0.49 -0.80 3.32
N GLY A 307 0.63 -0.79 4.06
CA GLY A 307 1.91 -0.22 3.64
C GLY A 307 2.01 1.31 3.75
N ILE A 308 1.00 1.98 4.32
CA ILE A 308 1.16 3.39 4.67
C ILE A 308 2.21 3.48 5.77
N ASP A 309 3.30 4.14 5.48
CA ASP A 309 4.31 4.53 6.44
C ASP A 309 4.13 6.01 6.76
N VAL A 310 3.34 6.24 7.79
CA VAL A 310 3.04 7.58 8.33
C VAL A 310 3.29 7.49 9.82
N ASP A 311 4.22 8.28 10.30
CA ASP A 311 4.48 8.43 11.72
C ASP A 311 3.51 9.43 12.34
N GLY A 312 3.35 9.36 13.65
CA GLY A 312 2.54 10.32 14.40
C GLY A 312 1.02 10.10 14.33
N ILE A 313 0.55 8.96 13.79
CA ILE A 313 -0.88 8.64 13.85
C ILE A 313 -1.29 8.48 15.32
N SER A 314 -2.08 9.42 15.81
CA SER A 314 -2.55 9.43 17.20
C SER A 314 -3.59 8.34 17.47
N HIS A 315 -4.51 8.16 16.52
CA HIS A 315 -5.61 7.21 16.67
C HIS A 315 -5.86 6.40 15.42
N VAL A 316 -6.10 5.10 15.60
CA VAL A 316 -6.68 4.22 14.58
C VAL A 316 -8.12 3.92 14.96
N VAL A 317 -9.05 4.15 14.04
CA VAL A 317 -10.46 3.84 14.22
C VAL A 317 -10.90 2.73 13.26
N ASN A 318 -11.21 1.54 13.79
CA ASN A 318 -11.90 0.49 13.04
C ASN A 318 -13.39 0.83 13.00
N TYR A 319 -13.77 1.68 12.04
CA TYR A 319 -15.18 2.05 11.81
C TYR A 319 -16.02 0.83 11.41
N ASP A 320 -15.46 -0.03 10.56
CA ASP A 320 -15.95 -1.37 10.33
C ASP A 320 -14.99 -2.37 10.97
N PHE A 321 -15.52 -3.23 11.84
CA PHE A 321 -14.74 -4.24 12.54
C PHE A 321 -14.13 -5.24 11.53
N PRO A 322 -12.85 -5.60 11.66
CA PRO A 322 -12.21 -6.55 10.76
C PRO A 322 -12.73 -7.97 10.99
N MET A 323 -12.80 -8.75 9.91
CA MET A 323 -13.25 -10.15 9.97
C MET A 323 -12.15 -11.09 10.43
N HIS A 324 -10.88 -10.75 10.19
CA HIS A 324 -9.71 -11.55 10.56
C HIS A 324 -8.89 -10.82 11.63
N SER A 325 -8.39 -11.58 12.60
CA SER A 325 -7.61 -11.04 13.73
C SER A 325 -6.29 -10.42 13.25
N GLU A 326 -5.70 -10.96 12.20
CA GLU A 326 -4.48 -10.47 11.58
C GLU A 326 -4.67 -9.06 10.99
N ASP A 327 -5.82 -8.81 10.33
CA ASP A 327 -6.15 -7.48 9.80
C ASP A 327 -6.25 -6.45 10.93
N TYR A 328 -6.86 -6.84 12.07
CA TYR A 328 -6.91 -5.97 13.24
C TYR A 328 -5.51 -5.54 13.69
N VAL A 329 -4.62 -6.51 13.83
CA VAL A 329 -3.23 -6.27 14.23
C VAL A 329 -2.51 -5.34 13.25
N HIS A 330 -2.68 -5.56 11.96
CA HIS A 330 -2.10 -4.72 10.91
C HIS A 330 -2.66 -3.30 10.91
N ARG A 331 -3.95 -3.11 11.24
CA ARG A 331 -4.57 -1.79 11.35
C ARG A 331 -4.04 -1.02 12.55
N ILE A 332 -4.09 -1.62 13.74
CA ILE A 332 -3.67 -0.91 14.97
C ILE A 332 -2.16 -0.64 14.98
N GLY A 333 -1.35 -1.46 14.32
CA GLY A 333 0.08 -1.22 14.12
C GLY A 333 0.41 0.00 13.22
N ARG A 334 -0.59 0.80 12.82
CA ARG A 334 -0.38 2.11 12.18
C ARG A 334 -0.19 3.23 13.21
N THR A 335 -0.57 3.02 14.46
CA THR A 335 -0.28 3.92 15.59
C THR A 335 0.68 3.24 16.59
N GLY A 336 1.13 3.95 17.59
CA GLY A 336 2.05 3.41 18.61
C GLY A 336 3.46 3.10 18.10
N ARG A 337 3.94 3.79 17.05
CA ARG A 337 5.26 3.62 16.45
C ARG A 337 6.30 4.49 17.13
N ALA A 338 7.58 4.12 16.99
CA ALA A 338 8.73 4.89 17.47
C ALA A 338 8.63 5.32 18.95
N HIS A 339 8.14 4.43 19.82
CA HIS A 339 7.93 4.68 21.26
C HIS A 339 6.79 5.68 21.61
N ALA A 340 6.01 6.14 20.63
CA ALA A 340 4.81 6.91 20.90
C ALA A 340 3.67 6.00 21.39
N VAL A 341 2.85 6.50 22.31
CA VAL A 341 1.60 5.85 22.73
C VAL A 341 0.53 6.16 21.69
N GLY A 342 -0.21 5.14 21.23
CA GLY A 342 -1.30 5.31 20.29
C GLY A 342 -2.57 4.63 20.74
N ASP A 343 -3.72 5.15 20.34
CA ASP A 343 -5.02 4.59 20.68
C ASP A 343 -5.69 3.91 19.48
N ALA A 344 -6.25 2.72 19.71
CA ALA A 344 -7.06 1.99 18.76
C ALA A 344 -8.51 1.90 19.24
N ILE A 345 -9.42 2.44 18.46
CA ILE A 345 -10.85 2.47 18.72
C ILE A 345 -11.56 1.55 17.74
N SER A 346 -12.41 0.65 18.21
CA SER A 346 -13.18 -0.26 17.36
C SER A 346 -14.68 -0.09 17.61
N PHE A 347 -15.44 0.15 16.53
CA PHE A 347 -16.89 0.15 16.59
C PHE A 347 -17.38 -1.27 16.33
N VAL A 348 -18.13 -1.80 17.29
CA VAL A 348 -18.64 -3.18 17.29
C VAL A 348 -20.16 -3.14 17.26
N THR A 349 -20.73 -3.74 16.24
CA THR A 349 -22.18 -3.95 16.14
C THR A 349 -22.55 -5.32 16.73
N PRO A 350 -23.85 -5.61 16.95
CA PRO A 350 -24.26 -6.96 17.40
C PRO A 350 -23.74 -8.09 16.51
N GLU A 351 -23.62 -7.88 15.21
CA GLU A 351 -23.10 -8.86 14.24
C GLU A 351 -21.60 -9.09 14.39
N ASP A 352 -20.86 -8.11 14.93
CA ASP A 352 -19.40 -8.18 15.08
C ASP A 352 -18.96 -8.89 16.39
N GLN A 353 -19.88 -9.32 17.26
CA GLN A 353 -19.57 -9.97 18.54
C GLN A 353 -18.81 -11.30 18.38
N GLY A 354 -19.11 -12.09 17.33
CA GLY A 354 -18.38 -13.31 17.01
C GLY A 354 -16.92 -13.06 16.66
N PRO A 355 -16.65 -12.24 15.65
CA PRO A 355 -15.29 -11.77 15.31
C PRO A 355 -14.54 -11.15 16.50
N LEU A 356 -15.19 -10.34 17.34
CA LEU A 356 -14.57 -9.75 18.53
C LEU A 356 -14.09 -10.82 19.52
N ARG A 357 -14.92 -11.82 19.84
CA ARG A 357 -14.50 -12.92 20.72
C ARG A 357 -13.33 -13.74 20.15
N THR A 358 -13.30 -13.91 18.82
CA THR A 358 -12.18 -14.58 18.14
C THR A 358 -10.91 -13.76 18.24
N LEU A 359 -11.00 -12.44 18.05
CA LEU A 359 -9.88 -11.52 18.22
C LEU A 359 -9.35 -11.53 19.66
N GLU A 360 -10.21 -11.45 20.68
CA GLU A 360 -9.79 -11.43 22.08
C GLU A 360 -9.06 -12.73 22.47
N ARG A 361 -9.51 -13.87 21.94
CA ARG A 361 -8.78 -15.15 22.09
C ARG A 361 -7.42 -15.13 21.39
N PHE A 362 -7.36 -14.52 20.20
CA PHE A 362 -6.13 -14.42 19.42
C PHE A 362 -5.08 -13.53 20.10
N ILE A 363 -5.49 -12.39 20.68
CA ILE A 363 -4.60 -11.46 21.40
C ILE A 363 -4.36 -11.90 22.86
N GLY A 364 -5.09 -12.91 23.37
CA GLY A 364 -4.93 -13.48 24.70
C GLY A 364 -5.46 -12.61 25.85
N ARG A 365 -6.25 -11.55 25.53
CA ARG A 365 -6.86 -10.65 26.52
C ARG A 365 -8.15 -10.01 26.00
N GLY A 366 -9.04 -9.61 26.93
CA GLY A 366 -10.21 -8.81 26.61
C GLY A 366 -9.83 -7.36 26.24
N ILE A 367 -10.59 -6.75 25.33
CA ILE A 367 -10.44 -5.35 24.97
C ILE A 367 -11.40 -4.53 25.84
N VAL A 368 -10.93 -3.38 26.36
CA VAL A 368 -11.72 -2.51 27.22
C VAL A 368 -12.94 -1.93 26.50
N ARG A 369 -14.15 -2.19 27.03
CA ARG A 369 -15.40 -1.59 26.53
C ARG A 369 -15.53 -0.19 27.09
N LYS A 370 -15.82 0.78 26.21
CA LYS A 370 -16.09 2.18 26.56
C LYS A 370 -17.43 2.65 26.05
N ARG A 371 -17.98 3.65 26.71
CA ARG A 371 -19.08 4.46 26.19
C ARG A 371 -18.61 5.91 26.13
N ALA A 372 -19.01 6.63 25.10
CA ALA A 372 -18.67 8.04 24.96
C ALA A 372 -19.58 8.89 25.85
N ASP A 373 -18.98 9.72 26.68
CA ASP A 373 -19.70 10.60 27.57
C ASP A 373 -20.51 11.64 26.76
N GLY A 374 -21.76 11.87 27.13
CA GLY A 374 -22.65 12.81 26.45
C GLY A 374 -23.09 12.39 25.04
N PHE A 375 -22.89 11.11 24.64
CA PHE A 375 -23.40 10.58 23.38
C PHE A 375 -24.70 9.79 23.60
N ASP A 376 -25.72 10.11 22.79
CA ASP A 376 -27.00 9.39 22.82
C ASP A 376 -26.97 8.11 21.99
N TYR A 377 -26.89 6.97 22.67
CA TYR A 377 -26.90 5.63 22.08
C TYR A 377 -28.32 5.14 21.71
N SER A 378 -29.36 5.87 22.12
CA SER A 378 -30.78 5.52 21.88
C SER A 378 -31.39 6.27 20.70
N ALA A 379 -30.65 7.18 20.08
CA ALA A 379 -31.15 7.97 18.96
C ALA A 379 -31.67 7.11 17.83
N PRO A 380 -32.90 7.31 17.35
CA PRO A 380 -33.49 6.52 16.29
C PRO A 380 -32.77 6.74 14.95
N PRO A 381 -32.82 5.80 14.02
CA PRO A 381 -32.30 6.01 12.68
C PRO A 381 -33.01 7.20 12.03
N ALA A 382 -32.22 8.05 11.33
CA ALA A 382 -32.80 9.16 10.58
C ALA A 382 -33.85 8.63 9.59
N PRO A 383 -35.00 9.29 9.41
CA PRO A 383 -35.99 8.83 8.45
C PRO A 383 -35.36 8.68 7.07
N SER A 384 -35.57 7.52 6.45
CA SER A 384 -35.08 7.15 5.11
C SER A 384 -35.83 7.97 4.06
N GLY A 385 -35.48 9.26 3.89
CA GLY A 385 -36.23 10.20 3.05
C GLY A 385 -35.39 11.26 2.33
N ALA A 386 -34.06 11.15 2.34
CA ALA A 386 -33.20 12.00 1.53
C ALA A 386 -32.20 11.15 0.73
N SER A 387 -32.70 10.44 -0.28
CA SER A 387 -31.83 9.98 -1.36
C SER A 387 -31.34 11.23 -2.09
N ASP A 388 -30.06 11.54 -1.98
CA ASP A 388 -29.33 12.48 -2.83
C ASP A 388 -29.29 11.92 -4.28
N GLY A 389 -30.46 11.85 -4.90
CA GLY A 389 -30.59 11.71 -6.35
C GLY A 389 -30.44 13.09 -6.97
N PRO A 390 -29.75 13.24 -8.11
CA PRO A 390 -29.64 14.52 -8.77
C PRO A 390 -31.05 15.04 -9.05
N ARG A 391 -31.39 16.21 -8.50
CA ARG A 391 -32.63 16.92 -8.81
C ARG A 391 -32.69 17.11 -10.31
N ARG A 392 -33.48 16.29 -11.01
CA ARG A 392 -33.90 16.58 -12.37
C ARG A 392 -34.72 17.86 -12.28
N GLY A 393 -34.17 18.94 -12.83
CA GLY A 393 -34.94 20.17 -13.04
C GLY A 393 -36.23 19.92 -13.84
N PRO A 394 -37.26 20.75 -13.67
CA PRO A 394 -38.53 20.56 -14.37
C PRO A 394 -38.27 20.58 -15.88
N ARG A 395 -38.74 19.55 -16.59
CA ARG A 395 -38.80 19.52 -18.05
C ARG A 395 -39.68 20.67 -18.52
N PRO A 396 -39.25 21.49 -19.51
CA PRO A 396 -40.15 22.44 -20.14
C PRO A 396 -41.33 21.70 -20.78
N ALA A 397 -42.55 22.19 -20.55
CA ALA A 397 -43.76 21.68 -21.16
C ALA A 397 -43.66 21.81 -22.68
N THR A 398 -43.81 20.69 -23.39
CA THR A 398 -43.96 20.65 -24.83
C THR A 398 -45.34 21.21 -25.18
N GLN A 399 -45.40 22.31 -25.91
CA GLN A 399 -46.60 22.82 -26.55
C GLN A 399 -47.08 21.86 -27.66
N PRO A 400 -48.43 21.69 -27.86
CA PRO A 400 -48.94 20.83 -28.91
C PRO A 400 -48.76 21.51 -30.29
N GLY A 401 -48.04 20.80 -31.17
CA GLY A 401 -47.81 21.24 -32.54
C GLY A 401 -49.08 21.19 -33.37
N ARG A 402 -49.25 22.28 -34.16
CA ARG A 402 -50.28 22.41 -35.21
C ARG A 402 -50.00 21.45 -36.35
N SER A 403 -51.04 20.72 -36.77
CA SER A 403 -51.10 19.94 -38.01
C SER A 403 -51.08 20.85 -39.20
N PHE A 404 -50.26 20.60 -40.22
CA PHE A 404 -50.47 21.04 -41.59
C PHE A 404 -50.26 19.87 -42.56
N GLY A 405 -51.19 19.87 -43.51
CA GLY A 405 -51.60 18.82 -44.39
C GLY A 405 -50.59 18.32 -45.41
N SER A 406 -50.93 17.17 -45.87
CA SER A 406 -50.39 16.41 -46.97
C SER A 406 -50.60 17.05 -48.35
N ALA A 407 -49.59 16.93 -49.20
CA ALA A 407 -49.79 16.78 -50.66
C ALA A 407 -48.59 16.03 -51.29
N PRO A 408 -48.82 15.28 -52.38
CA PRO A 408 -47.97 14.17 -52.77
C PRO A 408 -47.13 14.43 -54.05
N GLY A 409 -46.17 13.54 -54.27
CA GLY A 409 -45.67 13.19 -55.59
C GLY A 409 -44.32 13.71 -56.01
N GLN A 410 -43.35 12.88 -56.19
CA GLN A 410 -42.87 12.41 -57.49
C GLN A 410 -41.59 11.58 -57.36
N SER A 411 -41.65 10.45 -57.99
CA SER A 411 -40.59 9.50 -58.28
C SER A 411 -39.54 10.07 -59.23
N SER A 412 -38.27 9.76 -59.03
CA SER A 412 -37.36 9.45 -60.16
C SER A 412 -36.13 8.67 -59.69
N ASN A 413 -36.15 7.53 -60.03
CA ASN A 413 -35.23 6.50 -60.52
C ASN A 413 -33.95 7.08 -61.14
N ARG A 414 -32.76 6.57 -60.75
CA ARG A 414 -31.62 6.19 -61.62
C ARG A 414 -30.48 5.64 -60.78
N GLY A 415 -30.21 4.53 -60.98
CA GLY A 415 -29.40 3.43 -61.11
C GLY A 415 -27.85 3.62 -61.18
N PRO A 416 -27.03 2.56 -61.17
CA PRO A 416 -25.64 2.54 -60.67
C PRO A 416 -24.62 2.64 -61.83
N LEU A 417 -23.43 3.12 -61.52
CA LEU A 417 -22.22 2.98 -62.35
C LEU A 417 -20.99 2.80 -61.45
N ARG A 418 -20.49 1.61 -61.36
CA ARG A 418 -19.42 0.95 -62.11
C ARG A 418 -18.01 1.48 -61.88
N MET A 419 -17.22 0.53 -61.39
CA MET A 419 -15.76 0.42 -61.30
C MET A 419 -14.90 1.15 -62.33
N LYS A 420 -13.71 1.61 -61.91
CA LYS A 420 -12.51 1.32 -62.70
C LYS A 420 -11.21 1.23 -61.85
N ASN A 421 -10.53 0.17 -62.12
CA ASN A 421 -9.14 -0.18 -61.78
C ASN A 421 -8.11 0.84 -62.29
N GLY A 422 -6.96 0.90 -61.64
CA GLY A 422 -5.74 1.50 -62.17
C GLY A 422 -4.53 1.34 -61.25
N ARG A 423 -3.81 0.27 -61.29
CA ARG A 423 -2.34 0.16 -61.09
C ARG A 423 -1.65 0.47 -62.46
N PRO A 424 -0.33 0.65 -62.61
CA PRO A 424 0.82 0.59 -61.66
C PRO A 424 2.00 1.52 -62.02
N ARG A 425 3.15 1.32 -61.32
CA ARG A 425 4.60 1.47 -61.67
C ARG A 425 5.33 2.73 -61.22
N SER A 426 6.28 2.49 -60.35
CA SER A 426 7.77 2.44 -60.52
C SER A 426 8.50 3.79 -60.40
N GLY A 427 9.43 3.81 -59.52
CA GLY A 427 10.51 4.74 -59.25
C GLY A 427 11.15 4.38 -57.91
#